data_df07bc85b36ab3dbbf0d4d10277d354c
#
_entry.id   df07bc85b36ab3dbbf0d4d10277d354c
#
_cell.length_a   1.000
_cell.length_b   1.000
_cell.length_c   1.000
_cell.angle_alpha   90.00
_cell.angle_beta   90.00
_cell.angle_gamma   90.00
#
_symmetry.space_group_name_H-M   'P 1'
#
loop_
_entity.id
_entity.type
_entity.pdbx_description
1 polymer ?
#
loop_
_entity_poly.entity_id
_entity_poly.type
_entity_poly.pdbx_seq_one_letter_code
_entity_poly.pdbx_strand_id
1 'polypeptide(L)'
;KKKKFTIIALGPLMIRQAIEVKNDLKRNKKIDVEIISTIYANSFDKKWYKNVINKNSGPIFILENHFTFNGFFSFICQNFIKNKIGINRDIYNLGFEDVPACGTNKEVLTHHNLDINSIYKIVLSKL
;
A
#
# COMPACT_ATOMS: atom_id res chain seq x y z
N LYS A 1 -3.14 -12.61 19.38
CA LYS A 1 -2.03 -12.23 18.47
C LYS A 1 -2.45 -11.04 17.64
N LYS A 2 -1.70 -9.93 17.68
CA LYS A 2 -1.96 -8.74 16.87
C LYS A 2 -1.84 -9.11 15.39
N LYS A 3 -2.88 -8.83 14.59
CA LYS A 3 -2.79 -9.00 13.14
C LYS A 3 -1.75 -8.02 12.62
N LYS A 4 -0.78 -8.55 11.88
CA LYS A 4 0.17 -7.74 11.12
C LYS A 4 -0.19 -7.84 9.65
N PHE A 5 -0.04 -6.76 8.94
CA PHE A 5 -0.21 -6.69 7.51
C PHE A 5 0.85 -5.76 6.90
N THR A 6 0.90 -5.67 5.58
CA THR A 6 1.93 -4.92 4.87
C THR A 6 1.32 -3.80 4.05
N ILE A 7 1.91 -2.61 4.11
CA ILE A 7 1.66 -1.52 3.16
C ILE A 7 2.92 -1.33 2.33
N ILE A 8 2.80 -1.41 1.00
CA ILE A 8 3.86 -1.06 0.06
C ILE A 8 3.51 0.30 -0.53
N ALA A 9 4.33 1.31 -0.30
CA ALA A 9 4.07 2.67 -0.74
C ALA A 9 5.13 3.16 -1.73
N LEU A 10 4.68 3.66 -2.89
CA LEU A 10 5.53 4.23 -3.92
C LEU A 10 5.63 5.74 -3.77
N GLY A 11 6.86 6.20 -3.61
CA GLY A 11 7.20 7.62 -3.59
C GLY A 11 6.91 8.32 -2.26
N PRO A 12 7.49 9.50 -2.04
CA PRO A 12 7.50 10.16 -0.72
C PRO A 12 6.12 10.54 -0.22
N LEU A 13 5.20 10.92 -1.10
CA LEU A 13 3.84 11.30 -0.71
C LEU A 13 3.07 10.10 -0.13
N MET A 14 3.09 8.95 -0.80
CA MET A 14 2.40 7.75 -0.33
C MET A 14 3.07 7.13 0.90
N ILE A 15 4.39 7.21 0.99
CA ILE A 15 5.13 6.77 2.17
C ILE A 15 4.70 7.57 3.41
N ARG A 16 4.55 8.89 3.28
CA ARG A 16 4.05 9.75 4.37
C ARG A 16 2.65 9.32 4.81
N GLN A 17 1.72 9.11 3.87
CA GLN A 17 0.37 8.64 4.18
C GLN A 17 0.40 7.29 4.91
N ALA A 18 1.20 6.34 4.43
CA ALA A 18 1.35 5.02 5.04
C ALA A 18 1.87 5.10 6.49
N ILE A 19 2.85 5.97 6.76
CA ILE A 19 3.42 6.16 8.10
C ILE A 19 2.37 6.72 9.06
N GLU A 20 1.60 7.72 8.63
CA GLU A 20 0.54 8.30 9.47
C GLU A 20 -0.59 7.29 9.74
N VAL A 21 -1.02 6.54 8.74
CA VAL A 21 -1.99 5.44 8.92
C VAL A 21 -1.47 4.39 9.91
N LYS A 22 -0.20 4.00 9.81
CA LYS A 22 0.43 3.08 10.78
C LYS A 22 0.39 3.63 12.19
N ASN A 23 0.72 4.92 12.38
CA ASN A 23 0.72 5.58 13.68
C ASN A 23 -0.68 5.58 14.29
N ASP A 24 -1.71 5.89 13.49
CA ASP A 24 -3.10 5.90 13.91
C ASP A 24 -3.61 4.48 14.26
N LEU A 25 -3.29 3.49 13.45
CA LEU A 25 -3.64 2.09 13.72
C LEU A 25 -2.97 1.58 14.99
N LYS A 26 -1.71 1.92 15.22
CA LYS A 26 -0.99 1.55 16.44
C LYS A 26 -1.61 2.22 17.67
N ARG A 27 -1.93 3.51 17.58
CA ARG A 27 -2.49 4.31 18.69
C ARG A 27 -3.92 3.86 19.04
N ASN A 28 -4.78 3.74 18.03
CA ASN A 28 -6.22 3.57 18.23
C ASN A 28 -6.66 2.11 18.32
N LYS A 29 -5.95 1.19 17.64
CA LYS A 29 -6.32 -0.22 17.51
C LYS A 29 -5.26 -1.20 18.00
N LYS A 30 -4.08 -0.71 18.38
CA LYS A 30 -2.92 -1.53 18.76
C LYS A 30 -2.52 -2.54 17.67
N ILE A 31 -2.75 -2.17 16.42
CA ILE A 31 -2.37 -2.94 15.22
C ILE A 31 -1.00 -2.46 14.77
N ASP A 32 -0.09 -3.42 14.54
CA ASP A 32 1.24 -3.15 14.01
C ASP A 32 1.28 -3.44 12.50
N VAL A 33 1.91 -2.55 11.73
CA VAL A 33 1.94 -2.56 10.27
C VAL A 33 3.38 -2.55 9.76
N GLU A 34 3.71 -3.47 8.86
CA GLU A 34 4.95 -3.44 8.10
C GLU A 34 4.81 -2.43 6.95
N ILE A 35 5.70 -1.45 6.86
CA ILE A 35 5.75 -0.52 5.74
C ILE A 35 6.97 -0.83 4.88
N ILE A 36 6.71 -1.03 3.61
CA ILE A 36 7.72 -1.16 2.57
C ILE A 36 7.69 0.15 1.76
N SER A 37 8.77 0.89 1.85
CA SER A 37 8.99 2.11 1.09
C SER A 37 9.77 1.77 -0.18
N THR A 38 9.28 2.20 -1.33
CA THR A 38 10.01 2.10 -2.58
C THR A 38 9.90 3.40 -3.38
N ILE A 39 11.00 3.74 -4.05
CA ILE A 39 11.07 4.83 -5.03
C ILE A 39 11.25 4.31 -6.46
N TYR A 40 11.45 3.00 -6.60
CA TYR A 40 11.64 2.35 -7.90
C TYR A 40 10.34 1.71 -8.38
N ALA A 41 9.79 2.23 -9.47
CA ALA A 41 8.57 1.71 -10.08
C ALA A 41 8.82 0.60 -11.12
N ASN A 42 10.08 0.40 -11.51
CA ASN A 42 10.48 -0.49 -12.61
C ASN A 42 11.61 -1.46 -12.24
N SER A 43 11.94 -1.58 -10.96
CA SER A 43 12.98 -2.50 -10.48
C SER A 43 12.41 -3.43 -9.42
N PHE A 44 12.69 -4.72 -9.54
CA PHE A 44 12.17 -5.73 -8.64
C PHE A 44 13.28 -6.67 -8.17
N ASP A 45 13.68 -6.52 -6.91
CA ASP A 45 14.58 -7.47 -6.25
C ASP A 45 13.78 -8.63 -5.65
N LYS A 46 13.78 -9.76 -6.34
CA LYS A 46 13.08 -10.98 -5.92
C LYS A 46 13.44 -11.45 -4.51
N LYS A 47 14.74 -11.44 -4.18
CA LYS A 47 15.21 -11.95 -2.87
C LYS A 47 14.74 -11.04 -1.75
N TRP A 48 14.87 -9.74 -1.96
CA TRP A 48 14.45 -8.74 -1.00
C TRP A 48 12.95 -8.78 -0.76
N TYR A 49 12.13 -8.73 -1.84
CA TYR A 49 10.66 -8.79 -1.70
C TYR A 49 10.20 -10.09 -1.03
N LYS A 50 10.76 -11.23 -1.41
CA LYS A 50 10.44 -12.51 -0.76
C LYS A 50 10.71 -12.47 0.75
N ASN A 51 11.84 -11.90 1.15
CA ASN A 51 12.20 -11.78 2.56
C ASN A 51 11.26 -10.85 3.34
N VAL A 52 10.97 -9.66 2.81
CA VAL A 52 10.14 -8.68 3.55
C VAL A 52 8.66 -9.06 3.57
N ILE A 53 8.13 -9.62 2.48
CA ILE A 53 6.73 -10.05 2.40
C ILE A 53 6.45 -11.24 3.31
N ASN A 54 7.37 -12.17 3.46
CA ASN A 54 7.20 -13.36 4.31
C ASN A 54 7.28 -13.08 5.82
N LYS A 55 7.55 -11.85 6.24
CA LYS A 55 7.58 -11.48 7.67
C LYS A 55 6.21 -11.53 8.35
N ASN A 56 5.13 -11.47 7.60
CA ASN A 56 3.78 -11.62 8.11
C ASN A 56 2.86 -12.28 7.06
N SER A 57 1.66 -12.67 7.46
CA SER A 57 0.70 -13.38 6.62
C SER A 57 -0.60 -12.59 6.35
N GLY A 58 -0.72 -11.38 6.85
CA GLY A 58 -1.90 -10.54 6.64
C GLY A 58 -2.00 -9.97 5.22
N PRO A 59 -3.03 -9.21 4.89
CA PRO A 59 -3.20 -8.61 3.58
C PRO A 59 -2.07 -7.66 3.21
N ILE A 60 -1.94 -7.38 1.91
CA ILE A 60 -0.97 -6.43 1.35
C ILE A 60 -1.75 -5.28 0.73
N PHE A 61 -1.46 -4.06 1.13
CA PHE A 61 -1.99 -2.84 0.51
C PHE A 61 -0.89 -2.16 -0.28
N ILE A 62 -1.16 -1.83 -1.55
CA ILE A 62 -0.22 -1.12 -2.41
C ILE A 62 -0.76 0.28 -2.63
N LEU A 63 -0.01 1.29 -2.20
CA LEU A 63 -0.34 2.71 -2.29
C LEU A 63 0.49 3.37 -3.39
N GLU A 64 -0.20 3.97 -4.34
CA GLU A 64 0.41 4.73 -5.44
C GLU A 64 -0.41 5.99 -5.76
N ASN A 65 0.25 7.10 -6.04
CA ASN A 65 -0.39 8.30 -6.58
C ASN A 65 -0.40 8.26 -8.12
N HIS A 66 -0.93 7.18 -8.64
CA HIS A 66 -1.03 6.87 -10.05
C HIS A 66 -2.35 6.12 -10.32
N PHE A 67 -2.69 5.94 -11.60
CA PHE A 67 -3.83 5.09 -11.96
C PHE A 67 -3.65 3.68 -11.43
N THR A 68 -4.73 3.10 -10.94
CA THR A 68 -4.78 1.68 -10.50
C THR A 68 -4.56 0.72 -11.67
N PHE A 69 -4.80 1.20 -12.88
CA PHE A 69 -4.59 0.47 -14.13
C PHE A 69 -3.18 0.73 -14.68
N ASN A 70 -2.43 -0.31 -14.97
CA ASN A 70 -1.05 -0.27 -15.50
C ASN A 70 -0.04 0.54 -14.68
N GLY A 71 -0.31 0.75 -13.38
CA GLY A 71 0.59 1.42 -12.46
C GLY A 71 1.54 0.46 -11.73
N PHE A 72 2.07 0.94 -10.63
CA PHE A 72 2.99 0.20 -9.77
C PHE A 72 2.37 -1.09 -9.20
N PHE A 73 1.08 -1.06 -8.86
CA PHE A 73 0.34 -2.25 -8.46
C PHE A 73 0.45 -3.37 -9.48
N SER A 74 0.18 -3.07 -10.75
CA SER A 74 0.27 -4.06 -11.84
C SER A 74 1.67 -4.65 -11.95
N PHE A 75 2.70 -3.81 -11.87
CA PHE A 75 4.09 -4.23 -11.88
C PHE A 75 4.43 -5.17 -10.70
N ILE A 76 4.01 -4.83 -9.49
CA ILE A 76 4.25 -5.66 -8.30
C ILE A 76 3.50 -6.99 -8.39
N CYS A 77 2.22 -6.98 -8.76
CA CYS A 77 1.41 -8.19 -8.88
C CYS A 77 1.98 -9.17 -9.91
N GLN A 78 2.38 -8.69 -11.09
CA GLN A 78 3.02 -9.53 -12.11
C GLN A 78 4.29 -10.20 -11.57
N ASN A 79 5.13 -9.46 -10.87
CA ASN A 79 6.35 -10.00 -10.28
C ASN A 79 6.08 -10.95 -9.11
N PHE A 80 5.07 -10.67 -8.29
CA PHE A 80 4.67 -11.55 -7.19
C PHE A 80 4.16 -12.88 -7.72
N ILE A 81 3.28 -12.88 -8.71
CA ILE A 81 2.77 -14.10 -9.36
C ILE A 81 3.91 -14.89 -9.99
N LYS A 82 4.74 -14.24 -10.83
CA LYS A 82 5.89 -14.88 -11.50
C LYS A 82 6.86 -15.55 -10.53
N ASN A 83 7.05 -14.95 -9.37
CA ASN A 83 8.04 -15.40 -8.37
C ASN A 83 7.41 -16.14 -7.18
N LYS A 84 6.10 -16.38 -7.20
CA LYS A 84 5.34 -17.03 -6.11
C LYS A 84 5.55 -16.36 -4.75
N ILE A 85 5.45 -15.01 -4.73
CA ILE A 85 5.57 -14.18 -3.53
C ILE A 85 4.19 -13.71 -3.12
N GLY A 86 3.79 -13.92 -1.87
CA GLY A 86 2.53 -13.43 -1.32
C GLY A 86 1.26 -13.97 -1.99
N ILE A 87 1.33 -15.05 -2.74
CA ILE A 87 0.22 -15.59 -3.57
C ILE A 87 -0.99 -16.08 -2.76
N ASN A 88 -0.81 -16.34 -1.47
CA ASN A 88 -1.88 -16.76 -0.56
C ASN A 88 -2.39 -15.60 0.31
N ARG A 89 -2.14 -14.36 -0.12
CA ARG A 89 -2.53 -13.16 0.62
C ARG A 89 -3.43 -12.30 -0.25
N ASP A 90 -4.42 -11.69 0.38
CA ASP A 90 -5.22 -10.66 -0.29
C ASP A 90 -4.35 -9.45 -0.60
N ILE A 91 -4.43 -8.93 -1.82
CA ILE A 91 -3.67 -7.77 -2.28
C ILE A 91 -4.66 -6.71 -2.75
N TYR A 92 -4.57 -5.53 -2.16
CA TYR A 92 -5.44 -4.39 -2.45
C TYR A 92 -4.64 -3.25 -3.07
N ASN A 93 -5.20 -2.63 -4.11
CA ASN A 93 -4.67 -1.41 -4.70
C ASN A 93 -5.37 -0.19 -4.13
N LEU A 94 -4.60 0.84 -3.78
CA LEU A 94 -5.07 2.17 -3.43
C LEU A 94 -4.34 3.18 -4.32
N GLY A 95 -5.02 3.65 -5.35
CA GLY A 95 -4.54 4.58 -6.37
C GLY A 95 -5.71 5.33 -6.99
N PHE A 96 -5.47 6.00 -8.11
CA PHE A 96 -6.53 6.73 -8.83
C PHE A 96 -7.35 5.77 -9.69
N GLU A 97 -8.66 5.74 -9.48
CA GLU A 97 -9.60 4.99 -10.32
C GLU A 97 -10.08 5.82 -11.52
N ASP A 98 -10.08 7.16 -11.37
CA ASP A 98 -10.49 8.13 -12.37
C ASP A 98 -9.37 9.11 -12.71
N VAL A 99 -9.64 10.00 -13.67
CA VAL A 99 -8.71 11.07 -14.05
C VAL A 99 -8.36 11.91 -12.82
N PRO A 100 -7.06 12.16 -12.57
CA PRO A 100 -6.62 12.92 -11.41
C PRO A 100 -7.27 14.31 -11.38
N ALA A 101 -7.89 14.65 -10.25
CA ALA A 101 -8.46 15.97 -10.03
C ALA A 101 -7.37 17.04 -9.99
N CYS A 102 -7.71 18.26 -10.39
CA CYS A 102 -6.85 19.44 -10.22
C CYS A 102 -7.07 20.03 -8.82
N GLY A 103 -6.00 20.40 -8.15
CA GLY A 103 -6.05 21.00 -6.82
C GLY A 103 -4.74 20.87 -6.05
N THR A 104 -4.78 21.27 -4.79
CA THR A 104 -3.67 21.01 -3.85
C THR A 104 -3.56 19.51 -3.58
N ASN A 105 -2.39 19.05 -3.13
CA ASN A 105 -2.21 17.65 -2.76
C ASN A 105 -3.28 17.14 -1.79
N LYS A 106 -3.68 17.97 -0.82
CA LYS A 106 -4.72 17.61 0.15
C LYS A 106 -6.07 17.37 -0.52
N GLU A 107 -6.49 18.27 -1.40
CA GLU A 107 -7.76 18.17 -2.12
C GLU A 107 -7.78 16.96 -3.05
N VAL A 108 -6.71 16.74 -3.81
CA VAL A 108 -6.58 15.60 -4.73
C VAL A 108 -6.59 14.27 -3.96
N LEU A 109 -5.82 14.16 -2.87
CA LEU A 109 -5.81 12.94 -2.06
C LEU A 109 -7.17 12.65 -1.44
N THR A 110 -7.87 13.67 -0.93
CA THR A 110 -9.22 13.51 -0.36
C THR A 110 -10.22 13.07 -1.43
N HIS A 111 -10.18 13.69 -2.61
CA HIS A 111 -11.06 13.34 -3.73
C HIS A 111 -10.91 11.87 -4.16
N HIS A 112 -9.68 11.38 -4.19
CA HIS A 112 -9.36 10.00 -4.62
C HIS A 112 -9.29 8.99 -3.45
N ASN A 113 -9.75 9.34 -2.25
CA ASN A 113 -9.69 8.48 -1.05
C ASN A 113 -8.28 8.00 -0.68
N LEU A 114 -7.27 8.80 -0.99
CA LEU A 114 -5.86 8.54 -0.66
C LEU A 114 -5.35 9.41 0.50
N ASP A 115 -6.23 10.15 1.16
CA ASP A 115 -5.92 10.82 2.42
C ASP A 115 -5.84 9.82 3.58
N ILE A 116 -5.21 10.22 4.68
CA ILE A 116 -4.95 9.37 5.85
C ILE A 116 -6.22 8.71 6.37
N ASN A 117 -7.31 9.48 6.52
CA ASN A 117 -8.57 8.97 7.08
C ASN A 117 -9.23 7.94 6.16
N SER A 118 -9.22 8.18 4.86
CA SER A 118 -9.78 7.28 3.86
C SER A 118 -8.99 5.97 3.81
N ILE A 119 -7.66 6.03 3.73
CA ILE A 119 -6.80 4.85 3.76
C ILE A 119 -6.99 4.06 5.05
N TYR A 120 -7.04 4.74 6.21
CA TYR A 120 -7.28 4.11 7.50
C TYR A 120 -8.59 3.32 7.53
N LYS A 121 -9.70 3.91 7.04
CA LYS A 121 -11.01 3.24 6.96
C LYS A 121 -10.99 2.05 6.02
N ILE A 122 -10.41 2.20 4.82
CA ILE A 122 -10.29 1.12 3.84
C ILE A 122 -9.51 -0.04 4.42
N VAL A 123 -8.36 0.23 5.01
CA VAL A 123 -7.52 -0.81 5.62
C VAL A 123 -8.27 -1.55 6.72
N LEU A 124 -8.96 -0.83 7.62
CA LEU A 124 -9.74 -1.47 8.69
C LEU A 124 -10.88 -2.34 8.16
N SER A 125 -11.52 -1.95 7.06
CA SER A 125 -12.63 -2.72 6.47
C SER A 125 -12.19 -4.06 5.87
N LYS A 126 -10.87 -4.23 5.63
CA LYS A 126 -10.28 -5.43 5.02
C LYS A 126 -9.52 -6.33 6.01
N LEU A 127 -9.46 -5.93 7.28
CA LEU A 127 -8.83 -6.69 8.37
C LEU A 127 -9.84 -7.51 9.16
#